data_4d1c14930436aea445b7aa8a6ac95633
#
_entry.id   4d1c14930436aea445b7aa8a6ac95633
#
_cell.length_a   1.000
_cell.length_b   1.000
_cell.length_c   1.000
_cell.angle_alpha   90.00
_cell.angle_beta   90.00
_cell.angle_gamma   90.00
#
_symmetry.space_group_name_H-M   'P 1'
#
loop_
_entity.id
_entity.type
_entity.pdbx_description
1 polymer ?
#
loop_
_entity_poly.entity_id
_entity_poly.type
_entity_poly.pdbx_seq_one_letter_code
_entity_poly.pdbx_strand_id
1 'polypeptide(L)'
;MKVFLFLISLFLWCPVHSQEEPKFMVKGSKKMKDMGYVSRRKALDCNKDLEWSPGTSIVFHKKSGKPYTGTCISYYDNRKLERKTNFILGKENGECFTYHKNGNVKVKSIYVEGIENGTWGYWYENGQVAWGNTYDMGSREGEWLYFHENGNSSKSLTYKDNLLHGTQSYFYDNGQPKKIINYKEGRFNGSYTTFYPDSIVKMSKYYKNSIVDGQELSYYDNGQKSFEKHWDNGQQTGRWEYFYKNGQIKKIGAWKEGLKDGKWEHYLENGNKADFALFSKGNLWMVLEFDRFGVVKDYEEEVKFNEMLKNKSSIEASQSRNGKRKLKRKKTKKSKQKNKKE
;
A
#
# COMPACT_ATOMS: atom_id res chain seq x y z
N MET A 1 -27.77 8.21 -8.83
CA MET A 1 -27.47 8.73 -7.50
C MET A 1 -27.86 7.70 -6.45
N LYS A 2 -27.11 6.57 -6.33
CA LYS A 2 -27.26 5.50 -5.28
C LYS A 2 -26.23 4.39 -5.53
N VAL A 3 -24.91 4.64 -5.41
CA VAL A 3 -23.88 3.59 -5.45
C VAL A 3 -22.62 3.99 -4.63
N PHE A 4 -22.71 4.86 -3.63
CA PHE A 4 -21.52 5.30 -2.88
C PHE A 4 -21.63 5.11 -1.35
N LEU A 5 -22.47 4.18 -0.88
CA LEU A 5 -22.73 4.01 0.55
C LEU A 5 -22.34 2.63 1.13
N PHE A 6 -21.48 1.85 0.47
CA PHE A 6 -21.17 0.48 0.94
C PHE A 6 -19.73 0.22 1.40
N LEU A 7 -18.89 1.24 1.54
CA LEU A 7 -17.50 1.05 2.01
C LEU A 7 -17.15 1.77 3.33
N ILE A 8 -18.10 2.40 4.01
CA ILE A 8 -17.87 3.11 5.29
C ILE A 8 -18.30 2.30 6.52
N SER A 9 -18.99 1.17 6.37
CA SER A 9 -19.59 0.45 7.52
C SER A 9 -18.73 -0.64 8.14
N LEU A 10 -17.45 -0.82 7.76
CA LEU A 10 -16.55 -1.84 8.35
C LEU A 10 -15.46 -1.30 9.27
N PHE A 11 -15.41 0.02 9.53
CA PHE A 11 -14.36 0.62 10.37
C PHE A 11 -14.86 1.33 11.64
N LEU A 12 -16.14 1.20 11.99
CA LEU A 12 -16.70 1.85 13.19
C LEU A 12 -17.06 0.81 14.26
N TRP A 13 -16.08 0.00 14.71
CA TRP A 13 -16.15 -0.57 16.07
C TRP A 13 -14.84 -1.27 16.43
N CYS A 14 -13.87 -0.50 16.85
CA CYS A 14 -12.83 -1.01 17.73
C CYS A 14 -13.13 -0.38 19.11
N PRO A 15 -13.74 -1.09 20.05
CA PRO A 15 -13.93 -0.55 21.38
C PRO A 15 -12.55 -0.46 22.04
N VAL A 16 -12.18 0.76 22.41
CA VAL A 16 -11.18 1.03 23.41
C VAL A 16 -11.71 0.50 24.73
N HIS A 17 -11.47 -0.78 25.03
CA HIS A 17 -11.40 -1.28 26.42
C HIS A 17 -10.93 -2.72 26.47
N SER A 18 -10.01 -2.93 27.38
CA SER A 18 -9.37 -4.13 27.89
C SER A 18 -8.03 -4.49 27.22
N GLN A 19 -7.02 -4.56 28.06
CA GLN A 19 -5.70 -5.12 27.80
C GLN A 19 -5.80 -6.65 27.59
N GLU A 20 -6.48 -7.08 26.55
CA GLU A 20 -6.32 -8.45 26.07
C GLU A 20 -5.06 -8.48 25.19
N GLU A 21 -4.12 -9.36 25.54
CA GLU A 21 -2.99 -9.67 24.66
C GLU A 21 -3.51 -9.93 23.24
N PRO A 22 -2.86 -9.37 22.20
CA PRO A 22 -3.32 -9.56 20.82
C PRO A 22 -3.54 -11.06 20.52
N LYS A 23 -4.68 -11.42 19.98
CA LYS A 23 -5.13 -12.83 19.77
C LYS A 23 -4.12 -13.71 18.99
N PHE A 24 -3.17 -13.11 18.26
CA PHE A 24 -2.11 -13.84 17.57
C PHE A 24 -1.08 -14.47 18.55
N MET A 25 -0.95 -13.94 19.76
CA MET A 25 -0.06 -14.50 20.80
C MET A 25 -0.59 -15.78 21.45
N VAL A 26 -1.88 -16.11 21.31
CA VAL A 26 -2.55 -17.19 22.04
C VAL A 26 -2.60 -18.50 21.25
N LYS A 27 -2.49 -18.49 19.92
CA LYS A 27 -2.71 -19.70 19.09
C LYS A 27 -1.55 -20.68 18.97
N GLY A 28 -0.36 -20.37 19.49
CA GLY A 28 0.83 -21.22 19.34
C GLY A 28 1.03 -22.31 20.40
N SER A 29 0.28 -22.32 21.50
CA SER A 29 0.64 -23.12 22.69
C SER A 29 0.18 -24.59 22.70
N LYS A 30 -0.65 -25.04 21.77
CA LYS A 30 -1.28 -26.40 21.85
C LYS A 30 -0.48 -27.55 21.25
N LYS A 31 0.53 -27.31 20.39
CA LYS A 31 1.34 -28.37 19.75
C LYS A 31 2.69 -28.67 20.41
N MET A 32 3.12 -27.89 21.40
CA MET A 32 4.42 -28.05 22.06
C MET A 32 4.42 -29.05 23.22
N LYS A 33 3.27 -29.61 23.62
CA LYS A 33 3.23 -30.61 24.72
C LYS A 33 3.85 -31.96 24.38
N ASP A 34 4.07 -32.28 23.12
CA ASP A 34 4.56 -33.61 22.69
C ASP A 34 6.06 -33.66 22.41
N MET A 35 6.80 -32.55 22.45
CA MET A 35 8.26 -32.56 22.44
C MET A 35 8.82 -32.52 23.88
N GLY A 36 8.57 -33.60 24.59
CA GLY A 36 9.03 -33.82 25.98
C GLY A 36 10.54 -33.90 26.10
N TYR A 37 11.20 -32.75 26.31
CA TYR A 37 12.50 -32.71 26.97
C TYR A 37 12.65 -31.39 27.75
N VAL A 38 11.90 -31.26 28.84
CA VAL A 38 12.32 -30.37 29.92
C VAL A 38 13.35 -31.13 30.72
N SER A 39 14.62 -30.95 30.40
CA SER A 39 15.72 -31.45 31.22
C SER A 39 15.56 -30.91 32.64
N ARG A 40 15.43 -31.79 33.64
CA ARG A 40 15.49 -31.43 35.08
C ARG A 40 16.90 -30.95 35.50
N ARG A 41 17.81 -30.71 34.54
CA ARG A 41 19.16 -30.23 34.80
C ARG A 41 19.09 -28.73 35.14
N LYS A 42 19.88 -28.32 36.12
CA LYS A 42 20.09 -26.89 36.47
C LYS A 42 20.53 -26.14 35.21
N ALA A 43 19.87 -25.00 34.93
CA ALA A 43 20.27 -24.14 33.82
C ALA A 43 21.73 -23.67 33.98
N LEU A 44 22.49 -23.66 32.89
CA LEU A 44 23.86 -23.13 32.88
C LEU A 44 23.87 -21.61 32.72
N ASP A 45 24.97 -20.98 33.06
CA ASP A 45 25.19 -19.57 32.76
C ASP A 45 25.62 -19.43 31.31
N CYS A 46 24.82 -18.67 30.52
CA CYS A 46 25.07 -18.51 29.09
C CYS A 46 26.44 -17.91 28.77
N ASN A 47 26.93 -17.01 29.62
CA ASN A 47 28.18 -16.27 29.40
C ASN A 47 29.40 -17.03 29.93
N LYS A 48 29.24 -17.69 31.08
CA LYS A 48 30.35 -18.38 31.78
C LYS A 48 30.60 -19.78 31.24
N ASP A 49 29.52 -20.57 31.02
CA ASP A 49 29.61 -21.99 30.76
C ASP A 49 29.55 -22.36 29.28
N LEU A 50 29.06 -21.43 28.42
CA LEU A 50 28.86 -21.67 27.01
C LEU A 50 29.74 -20.79 26.14
N GLU A 51 30.03 -21.24 24.92
CA GLU A 51 30.72 -20.47 23.87
C GLU A 51 30.11 -20.74 22.50
N TRP A 52 30.06 -19.70 21.66
CA TRP A 52 29.67 -19.80 20.28
C TRP A 52 30.85 -20.20 19.41
N SER A 53 30.69 -21.18 18.54
CA SER A 53 31.71 -21.49 17.56
C SER A 53 31.76 -20.41 16.47
N PRO A 54 32.94 -19.81 16.24
CA PRO A 54 33.10 -18.83 15.17
C PRO A 54 32.65 -19.41 13.81
N GLY A 55 31.83 -18.65 13.08
CA GLY A 55 31.37 -19.05 11.73
C GLY A 55 30.27 -20.13 11.69
N THR A 56 29.80 -20.59 12.84
CA THR A 56 28.66 -21.50 12.96
C THR A 56 27.61 -20.93 13.92
N SER A 57 26.36 -21.36 13.79
CA SER A 57 25.28 -21.03 14.76
C SER A 57 25.19 -22.06 15.88
N ILE A 58 26.30 -22.71 16.22
CA ILE A 58 26.34 -23.81 17.22
C ILE A 58 26.98 -23.32 18.50
N VAL A 59 26.32 -23.60 19.62
CA VAL A 59 26.81 -23.33 20.99
C VAL A 59 27.39 -24.57 21.62
N PHE A 60 28.57 -24.45 22.18
CA PHE A 60 29.27 -25.54 22.85
C PHE A 60 29.35 -25.29 24.37
N HIS A 61 29.33 -26.35 25.14
CA HIS A 61 29.66 -26.30 26.57
C HIS A 61 31.18 -26.26 26.75
N LYS A 62 31.71 -25.17 27.31
CA LYS A 62 33.17 -24.88 27.43
C LYS A 62 33.97 -26.03 28.02
N LYS A 63 33.49 -26.62 29.12
CA LYS A 63 34.22 -27.70 29.82
C LYS A 63 34.30 -29.01 29.07
N SER A 64 33.27 -29.36 28.29
CA SER A 64 33.21 -30.65 27.59
C SER A 64 33.55 -30.56 26.12
N GLY A 65 33.60 -29.38 25.53
CA GLY A 65 33.79 -29.16 24.07
C GLY A 65 32.70 -29.78 23.22
N LYS A 66 31.54 -30.16 23.82
CA LYS A 66 30.42 -30.78 23.08
C LYS A 66 29.30 -29.76 22.78
N PRO A 67 28.58 -29.90 21.68
CA PRO A 67 27.36 -29.12 21.43
C PRO A 67 26.41 -29.20 22.63
N TYR A 68 25.93 -28.04 23.09
CA TYR A 68 25.13 -27.94 24.30
C TYR A 68 23.68 -28.37 24.06
N THR A 69 23.11 -29.14 25.01
CA THR A 69 21.68 -29.44 25.09
C THR A 69 21.18 -29.09 26.47
N GLY A 70 20.24 -28.17 26.55
CA GLY A 70 19.64 -27.73 27.80
C GLY A 70 19.26 -26.24 27.77
N THR A 71 18.92 -25.70 28.93
CA THR A 71 18.58 -24.27 29.10
C THR A 71 19.77 -23.53 29.67
N CYS A 72 20.09 -22.37 29.10
CA CYS A 72 21.00 -21.44 29.76
C CYS A 72 20.28 -20.14 30.14
N ILE A 73 20.81 -19.44 31.13
CA ILE A 73 20.34 -18.15 31.64
C ILE A 73 21.50 -17.21 31.80
N SER A 74 21.25 -15.92 31.58
CA SER A 74 22.18 -14.85 31.98
C SER A 74 21.45 -13.77 32.77
N TYR A 75 22.22 -12.98 33.53
CA TYR A 75 21.69 -11.94 34.38
C TYR A 75 22.42 -10.63 34.13
N TYR A 76 21.70 -9.54 34.26
CA TYR A 76 22.26 -8.19 34.33
C TYR A 76 23.05 -7.99 35.63
N ASP A 77 23.86 -6.94 35.72
CA ASP A 77 24.62 -6.55 36.91
C ASP A 77 23.71 -6.33 38.14
N ASN A 78 22.46 -5.88 37.90
CA ASN A 78 21.43 -5.74 38.93
C ASN A 78 20.77 -7.05 39.38
N ARG A 79 21.32 -8.20 38.96
CA ARG A 79 20.84 -9.57 39.24
C ARG A 79 19.46 -9.93 38.67
N LYS A 80 18.84 -9.08 37.85
CA LYS A 80 17.64 -9.43 37.13
C LYS A 80 17.98 -10.28 35.90
N LEU A 81 17.06 -11.15 35.53
CA LEU A 81 17.22 -12.03 34.37
C LEU A 81 17.38 -11.20 33.10
N GLU A 82 18.38 -11.49 32.29
CA GLU A 82 18.67 -10.85 31.01
C GLU A 82 18.20 -11.74 29.85
N ARG A 83 18.53 -13.05 29.93
CA ARG A 83 18.22 -13.99 28.86
C ARG A 83 17.93 -15.38 29.40
N LYS A 84 17.01 -16.08 28.76
CA LYS A 84 16.76 -17.51 28.92
C LYS A 84 16.61 -18.13 27.54
N THR A 85 17.46 -19.11 27.20
CA THR A 85 17.49 -19.74 25.89
C THR A 85 17.59 -21.24 26.04
N ASN A 86 16.87 -21.98 25.20
CA ASN A 86 16.92 -23.43 25.13
C ASN A 86 17.71 -23.87 23.90
N PHE A 87 18.52 -24.90 24.08
CA PHE A 87 19.37 -25.50 23.03
C PHE A 87 19.17 -26.99 22.92
N ILE A 88 19.22 -27.52 21.70
CA ILE A 88 19.37 -28.94 21.37
C ILE A 88 20.55 -29.06 20.42
N LEU A 89 21.55 -29.87 20.80
CA LEU A 89 22.78 -30.09 20.03
C LEU A 89 23.46 -28.77 19.57
N GLY A 90 23.47 -27.77 20.47
CA GLY A 90 24.08 -26.45 20.24
C GLY A 90 23.25 -25.46 19.43
N LYS A 91 22.11 -25.88 18.91
CA LYS A 91 21.18 -24.98 18.17
C LYS A 91 20.06 -24.51 19.07
N GLU A 92 19.65 -23.23 18.93
CA GLU A 92 18.48 -22.71 19.62
C GLU A 92 17.24 -23.55 19.25
N ASN A 93 16.46 -23.96 20.27
CA ASN A 93 15.29 -24.79 20.05
C ASN A 93 14.22 -24.52 21.11
N GLY A 94 12.99 -24.25 20.66
CA GLY A 94 11.88 -23.89 21.52
C GLY A 94 11.86 -22.37 21.83
N GLU A 95 11.19 -22.01 22.92
CA GLU A 95 11.02 -20.61 23.33
C GLU A 95 12.31 -20.05 23.93
N CYS A 96 12.69 -18.84 23.49
CA CYS A 96 13.77 -18.04 24.01
C CYS A 96 13.23 -16.69 24.47
N PHE A 97 13.75 -16.18 25.57
CA PHE A 97 13.33 -14.91 26.15
C PHE A 97 14.54 -14.01 26.40
N THR A 98 14.39 -12.74 26.12
CA THR A 98 15.23 -11.68 26.67
C THR A 98 14.37 -10.71 27.47
N TYR A 99 14.99 -10.03 28.43
CA TYR A 99 14.30 -9.16 29.36
C TYR A 99 14.94 -7.77 29.36
N HIS A 100 14.18 -6.76 29.73
CA HIS A 100 14.68 -5.43 30.01
C HIS A 100 15.35 -5.38 31.41
N LYS A 101 16.18 -4.38 31.68
CA LYS A 101 16.82 -4.20 33.00
C LYS A 101 15.81 -4.01 34.14
N ASN A 102 14.58 -3.56 33.85
CA ASN A 102 13.51 -3.47 34.82
C ASN A 102 12.87 -4.85 35.15
N GLY A 103 13.17 -5.91 34.36
CA GLY A 103 12.68 -7.28 34.52
C GLY A 103 11.49 -7.64 33.63
N ASN A 104 10.92 -6.68 32.91
CA ASN A 104 9.87 -6.95 31.93
C ASN A 104 10.43 -7.72 30.73
N VAL A 105 9.60 -8.58 30.12
CA VAL A 105 9.97 -9.27 28.88
C VAL A 105 10.30 -8.22 27.81
N LYS A 106 11.41 -8.42 27.10
CA LYS A 106 11.84 -7.59 25.96
C LYS A 106 11.55 -8.29 24.63
N VAL A 107 12.00 -9.55 24.50
CA VAL A 107 11.75 -10.37 23.30
C VAL A 107 11.31 -11.76 23.73
N LYS A 108 10.32 -12.28 23.06
CA LYS A 108 10.01 -13.69 22.99
C LYS A 108 10.24 -14.15 21.56
N SER A 109 11.00 -15.22 21.38
CA SER A 109 11.28 -15.83 20.08
C SER A 109 11.13 -17.34 20.19
N ILE A 110 10.85 -17.98 19.06
CA ILE A 110 10.71 -19.45 18.97
C ILE A 110 11.60 -19.92 17.83
N TYR A 111 12.38 -20.97 18.11
CA TYR A 111 13.27 -21.58 17.14
C TYR A 111 13.01 -23.07 17.02
N VAL A 112 13.26 -23.62 15.84
CA VAL A 112 13.36 -25.06 15.58
C VAL A 112 14.70 -25.31 14.90
N GLU A 113 15.60 -26.07 15.54
CA GLU A 113 16.96 -26.35 15.06
C GLU A 113 17.76 -25.10 14.66
N GLY A 114 17.60 -24.00 15.40
CA GLY A 114 18.24 -22.73 15.14
C GLY A 114 17.60 -21.87 14.06
N ILE A 115 16.46 -22.31 13.48
CA ILE A 115 15.70 -21.60 12.47
C ILE A 115 14.50 -20.92 13.14
N GLU A 116 14.26 -19.65 12.80
CA GLU A 116 13.11 -18.87 13.28
C GLU A 116 11.79 -19.59 12.93
N ASN A 117 10.92 -19.77 13.95
CA ASN A 117 9.65 -20.45 13.75
C ASN A 117 8.58 -19.97 14.73
N GLY A 118 7.31 -20.01 14.35
CA GLY A 118 6.20 -19.62 15.20
C GLY A 118 6.13 -18.10 15.46
N THR A 119 5.47 -17.73 16.56
CA THR A 119 5.19 -16.32 16.89
C THR A 119 6.30 -15.70 17.70
N TRP A 120 6.75 -14.52 17.27
CA TRP A 120 7.73 -13.68 17.92
C TRP A 120 7.08 -12.40 18.42
N GLY A 121 7.59 -11.84 19.53
CA GLY A 121 7.12 -10.60 20.10
C GLY A 121 8.24 -9.78 20.73
N TYR A 122 8.09 -8.49 20.65
CA TYR A 122 8.93 -7.51 21.31
C TYR A 122 8.06 -6.54 22.13
N TRP A 123 8.49 -6.20 23.31
CA TRP A 123 7.80 -5.31 24.23
C TRP A 123 8.71 -4.12 24.58
N TYR A 124 8.12 -2.97 24.73
CA TYR A 124 8.75 -1.78 25.27
C TYR A 124 9.08 -1.95 26.76
N GLU A 125 9.91 -1.10 27.32
CA GLU A 125 10.25 -1.13 28.77
C GLU A 125 9.03 -0.94 29.68
N ASN A 126 8.02 -0.19 29.21
CA ASN A 126 6.74 -0.02 29.91
C ASN A 126 5.86 -1.27 29.91
N GLY A 127 6.25 -2.34 29.21
CA GLY A 127 5.55 -3.62 29.10
C GLY A 127 4.52 -3.67 27.97
N GLN A 128 4.31 -2.60 27.21
CA GLN A 128 3.43 -2.61 26.05
C GLN A 128 4.10 -3.34 24.87
N VAL A 129 3.28 -4.04 24.06
CA VAL A 129 3.76 -4.71 22.85
C VAL A 129 4.25 -3.66 21.85
N ALA A 130 5.48 -3.82 21.35
CA ALA A 130 6.03 -2.98 20.29
C ALA A 130 5.82 -3.61 18.90
N TRP A 131 5.98 -4.93 18.81
CA TRP A 131 5.62 -5.69 17.60
C TRP A 131 5.42 -7.18 17.90
N GLY A 132 4.66 -7.81 17.01
CA GLY A 132 4.49 -9.26 16.96
C GLY A 132 4.43 -9.72 15.51
N ASN A 133 5.05 -10.88 15.24
CA ASN A 133 5.13 -11.45 13.90
C ASN A 133 5.19 -12.96 13.94
N THR A 134 5.08 -13.58 12.77
CA THR A 134 5.11 -15.04 12.63
C THR A 134 6.11 -15.44 11.56
N TYR A 135 6.85 -16.50 11.88
CA TYR A 135 7.74 -17.20 10.95
C TYR A 135 7.28 -18.65 10.77
N ASP A 136 7.47 -19.18 9.58
CA ASP A 136 7.38 -20.60 9.28
C ASP A 136 8.72 -21.05 8.69
N MET A 137 9.49 -21.80 9.48
CA MET A 137 10.83 -22.30 9.13
C MET A 137 11.72 -21.25 8.44
N GLY A 138 11.85 -20.05 9.08
CA GLY A 138 12.67 -18.93 8.61
C GLY A 138 11.98 -18.01 7.59
N SER A 139 10.82 -18.40 7.08
CA SER A 139 10.03 -17.56 6.17
C SER A 139 9.06 -16.66 6.93
N ARG A 140 8.99 -15.39 6.54
CA ARG A 140 7.96 -14.47 7.05
C ARG A 140 6.60 -14.94 6.57
N GLU A 141 5.66 -15.13 7.51
CA GLU A 141 4.33 -15.63 7.21
C GLU A 141 3.27 -14.92 8.05
N GLY A 142 2.05 -14.76 7.50
CA GLY A 142 0.91 -14.20 8.21
C GLY A 142 1.04 -12.72 8.57
N GLU A 143 0.37 -12.31 9.63
CA GLU A 143 0.31 -10.91 10.08
C GLU A 143 1.54 -10.53 10.90
N TRP A 144 2.08 -9.35 10.61
CA TRP A 144 3.16 -8.67 11.30
C TRP A 144 2.64 -7.35 11.83
N LEU A 145 2.44 -7.25 13.13
CA LEU A 145 1.82 -6.11 13.81
C LEU A 145 2.88 -5.29 14.54
N TYR A 146 2.76 -3.98 14.43
CA TYR A 146 3.64 -3.03 15.10
C TYR A 146 2.79 -1.98 15.82
N PHE A 147 3.26 -1.52 16.95
CA PHE A 147 2.57 -0.56 17.80
C PHE A 147 3.48 0.60 18.15
N HIS A 148 2.89 1.75 18.43
CA HIS A 148 3.55 2.90 19.04
C HIS A 148 3.69 2.69 20.55
N GLU A 149 4.57 3.44 21.21
CA GLU A 149 4.74 3.35 22.67
C GLU A 149 3.48 3.72 23.47
N ASN A 150 2.54 4.45 22.86
CA ASN A 150 1.24 4.75 23.45
C ASN A 150 0.22 3.59 23.32
N GLY A 151 0.63 2.46 22.70
CA GLY A 151 -0.19 1.28 22.49
C GLY A 151 -1.06 1.29 21.23
N ASN A 152 -1.15 2.40 20.50
CA ASN A 152 -1.87 2.45 19.24
C ASN A 152 -1.12 1.66 18.15
N SER A 153 -1.86 1.06 17.24
CA SER A 153 -1.26 0.40 16.06
C SER A 153 -0.42 1.40 15.26
N SER A 154 0.78 0.98 14.86
CA SER A 154 1.68 1.73 13.98
C SER A 154 1.60 1.23 12.55
N LYS A 155 1.65 -0.09 12.37
CA LYS A 155 1.45 -0.75 11.09
C LYS A 155 1.01 -2.20 11.25
N SER A 156 0.25 -2.67 10.26
CA SER A 156 -0.09 -4.08 10.08
C SER A 156 0.35 -4.48 8.68
N LEU A 157 1.19 -5.50 8.58
CA LEU A 157 1.72 -6.03 7.35
C LEU A 157 1.33 -7.50 7.24
N THR A 158 1.02 -7.95 6.05
CA THR A 158 0.78 -9.38 5.80
C THR A 158 1.84 -9.91 4.86
N TYR A 159 2.44 -11.04 5.25
CA TYR A 159 3.44 -11.74 4.45
C TYR A 159 2.93 -13.13 4.05
N LYS A 160 3.37 -13.58 2.91
CA LYS A 160 3.28 -14.95 2.43
C LYS A 160 4.59 -15.28 1.74
N ASP A 161 5.26 -16.36 2.18
CA ASP A 161 6.53 -16.80 1.60
C ASP A 161 7.58 -15.66 1.50
N ASN A 162 7.78 -14.89 2.59
CA ASN A 162 8.66 -13.70 2.65
C ASN A 162 8.21 -12.49 1.81
N LEU A 163 7.17 -12.56 1.02
CA LEU A 163 6.67 -11.50 0.17
C LEU A 163 5.47 -10.79 0.81
N LEU A 164 5.41 -9.46 0.68
CA LEU A 164 4.20 -8.72 1.07
C LEU A 164 3.00 -9.22 0.24
N HIS A 165 1.91 -9.56 0.94
CA HIS A 165 0.70 -10.09 0.34
C HIS A 165 -0.54 -9.53 1.06
N GLY A 166 -1.64 -9.26 0.31
CA GLY A 166 -2.85 -8.69 0.91
C GLY A 166 -2.70 -7.23 1.33
N THR A 167 -3.50 -6.80 2.29
CA THR A 167 -3.57 -5.41 2.74
C THR A 167 -2.46 -5.09 3.73
N GLN A 168 -1.78 -3.96 3.50
CA GLN A 168 -0.81 -3.36 4.41
C GLN A 168 -1.38 -2.06 4.93
N SER A 169 -1.48 -1.90 6.23
CA SER A 169 -2.02 -0.72 6.89
C SER A 169 -0.94 -0.01 7.72
N TYR A 170 -0.94 1.31 7.65
CA TYR A 170 -0.06 2.18 8.43
C TYR A 170 -0.92 3.21 9.14
N PHE A 171 -0.56 3.58 10.35
CA PHE A 171 -1.35 4.45 11.20
C PHE A 171 -0.51 5.62 11.71
N TYR A 172 -1.16 6.69 12.05
CA TYR A 172 -0.59 7.79 12.80
C TYR A 172 -0.54 7.45 14.32
N ASP A 173 0.21 8.21 15.10
CA ASP A 173 0.32 8.02 16.55
C ASP A 173 -1.01 8.15 17.28
N ASN A 174 -1.97 8.91 16.71
CA ASN A 174 -3.34 9.03 17.22
C ASN A 174 -4.22 7.81 16.89
N GLY A 175 -3.67 6.78 16.22
CA GLY A 175 -4.39 5.57 15.82
C GLY A 175 -5.17 5.68 14.51
N GLN A 176 -5.24 6.87 13.91
CA GLN A 176 -5.96 7.06 12.65
C GLN A 176 -5.17 6.48 11.46
N PRO A 177 -5.84 5.99 10.41
CA PRO A 177 -5.17 5.45 9.24
C PRO A 177 -4.32 6.53 8.55
N LYS A 178 -3.09 6.18 8.17
CA LYS A 178 -2.14 7.00 7.43
C LYS A 178 -2.04 6.57 5.98
N LYS A 179 -2.02 5.25 5.77
CA LYS A 179 -1.85 4.65 4.44
C LYS A 179 -2.33 3.21 4.44
N ILE A 180 -3.09 2.82 3.41
CA ILE A 180 -3.54 1.46 3.16
C ILE A 180 -3.13 1.09 1.74
N ILE A 181 -2.49 -0.07 1.58
CA ILE A 181 -1.95 -0.53 0.29
C ILE A 181 -2.24 -2.01 0.14
N ASN A 182 -2.62 -2.43 -1.05
CA ASN A 182 -2.76 -3.85 -1.38
C ASN A 182 -1.57 -4.35 -2.19
N TYR A 183 -1.08 -5.53 -1.79
CA TYR A 183 0.01 -6.24 -2.44
C TYR A 183 -0.41 -7.64 -2.88
N LYS A 184 0.18 -8.09 -3.95
CA LYS A 184 0.16 -9.48 -4.38
C LYS A 184 1.59 -9.88 -4.76
N GLU A 185 2.13 -10.90 -4.06
CA GLU A 185 3.47 -11.43 -4.35
C GLU A 185 4.55 -10.33 -4.41
N GLY A 186 4.57 -9.45 -3.38
CA GLY A 186 5.53 -8.36 -3.24
C GLY A 186 5.31 -7.16 -4.17
N ARG A 187 4.30 -7.16 -5.04
CA ARG A 187 3.97 -6.08 -5.97
C ARG A 187 2.70 -5.34 -5.56
N PHE A 188 2.65 -4.03 -5.79
CA PHE A 188 1.40 -3.28 -5.63
C PHE A 188 0.34 -3.87 -6.55
N ASN A 189 -0.79 -4.27 -5.98
CA ASN A 189 -1.90 -4.84 -6.76
C ASN A 189 -3.22 -4.58 -6.03
N GLY A 190 -4.03 -3.69 -6.53
CA GLY A 190 -5.24 -3.21 -5.90
C GLY A 190 -5.14 -1.75 -5.46
N SER A 191 -5.92 -1.35 -4.47
CA SER A 191 -6.01 0.02 -3.99
C SER A 191 -4.76 0.46 -3.23
N TYR A 192 -4.41 1.72 -3.42
CA TYR A 192 -3.45 2.48 -2.64
C TYR A 192 -4.15 3.74 -2.15
N THR A 193 -4.32 3.90 -0.85
CA THR A 193 -5.00 5.05 -0.25
C THR A 193 -4.13 5.67 0.83
N THR A 194 -4.02 6.99 0.83
CA THR A 194 -3.39 7.75 1.91
C THR A 194 -4.40 8.70 2.54
N PHE A 195 -4.17 9.05 3.79
CA PHE A 195 -5.08 9.87 4.58
C PHE A 195 -4.34 11.03 5.23
N TYR A 196 -5.06 12.06 5.56
CA TYR A 196 -4.65 13.11 6.49
C TYR A 196 -4.79 12.61 7.93
N PRO A 197 -4.18 13.28 8.94
CA PRO A 197 -4.26 12.85 10.34
C PRO A 197 -5.66 12.83 10.96
N ASP A 198 -6.62 13.52 10.35
CA ASP A 198 -8.06 13.56 10.70
C ASP A 198 -8.89 12.51 9.94
N SER A 199 -8.23 11.55 9.26
CA SER A 199 -8.83 10.47 8.48
C SER A 199 -9.50 10.88 7.17
N ILE A 200 -9.39 12.15 6.76
CA ILE A 200 -9.82 12.56 5.41
C ILE A 200 -8.90 11.88 4.40
N VAL A 201 -9.47 11.30 3.36
CA VAL A 201 -8.69 10.72 2.25
C VAL A 201 -7.87 11.82 1.59
N LYS A 202 -6.54 11.62 1.51
CA LYS A 202 -5.62 12.52 0.82
C LYS A 202 -5.45 12.15 -0.63
N MET A 203 -5.29 10.86 -0.90
CA MET A 203 -5.10 10.33 -2.25
C MET A 203 -5.58 8.89 -2.32
N SER A 204 -6.20 8.52 -3.42
CA SER A 204 -6.47 7.13 -3.78
C SER A 204 -6.12 6.86 -5.23
N LYS A 205 -5.55 5.68 -5.49
CA LYS A 205 -5.25 5.19 -6.83
C LYS A 205 -5.24 3.67 -6.84
N TYR A 206 -5.27 3.10 -8.02
CA TYR A 206 -5.26 1.67 -8.21
C TYR A 206 -4.00 1.22 -8.94
N TYR A 207 -3.47 0.07 -8.56
CA TYR A 207 -2.31 -0.54 -9.18
C TYR A 207 -2.63 -1.94 -9.68
N LYS A 208 -2.05 -2.29 -10.82
CA LYS A 208 -2.01 -3.62 -11.37
C LYS A 208 -0.55 -3.98 -11.63
N ASN A 209 -0.03 -4.98 -10.87
CA ASN A 209 1.38 -5.39 -10.96
C ASN A 209 2.38 -4.21 -10.85
N SER A 210 2.18 -3.32 -9.86
CA SER A 210 2.98 -2.11 -9.61
C SER A 210 2.87 -1.01 -10.67
N ILE A 211 2.00 -1.15 -11.66
CA ILE A 211 1.69 -0.12 -12.65
C ILE A 211 0.37 0.55 -12.25
N VAL A 212 0.32 1.89 -12.30
CA VAL A 212 -0.93 2.63 -12.04
C VAL A 212 -1.92 2.32 -13.16
N ASP A 213 -3.15 1.96 -12.79
CA ASP A 213 -4.21 1.59 -13.72
C ASP A 213 -5.58 2.07 -13.19
N GLY A 214 -6.38 2.69 -14.03
CA GLY A 214 -7.67 3.25 -13.64
C GLY A 214 -7.60 4.68 -13.07
N GLN A 215 -8.46 4.99 -12.11
CA GLN A 215 -8.64 6.33 -11.57
C GLN A 215 -7.64 6.66 -10.45
N GLU A 216 -7.09 7.88 -10.46
CA GLU A 216 -6.33 8.49 -9.39
C GLU A 216 -7.04 9.75 -8.91
N LEU A 217 -7.39 9.78 -7.62
CA LEU A 217 -8.06 10.89 -6.96
C LEU A 217 -7.16 11.49 -5.87
N SER A 218 -7.20 12.80 -5.72
CA SER A 218 -6.58 13.48 -4.59
C SER A 218 -7.53 14.52 -4.03
N TYR A 219 -7.38 14.79 -2.73
CA TYR A 219 -8.23 15.70 -2.00
C TYR A 219 -7.37 16.66 -1.17
N TYR A 220 -7.90 17.82 -0.90
CA TYR A 220 -7.38 18.77 0.07
C TYR A 220 -7.73 18.32 1.50
N ASP A 221 -7.12 18.96 2.48
CA ASP A 221 -7.37 18.75 3.90
C ASP A 221 -8.80 19.08 4.35
N ASN A 222 -9.52 19.93 3.59
CA ASN A 222 -10.93 20.23 3.80
C ASN A 222 -11.89 19.22 3.14
N GLY A 223 -11.36 18.12 2.55
CA GLY A 223 -12.14 17.07 1.88
C GLY A 223 -12.56 17.39 0.44
N GLN A 224 -12.28 18.60 -0.05
CA GLN A 224 -12.55 18.96 -1.46
C GLN A 224 -11.57 18.25 -2.39
N LYS A 225 -12.06 17.78 -3.54
CA LYS A 225 -11.20 17.17 -4.58
C LYS A 225 -10.14 18.17 -5.05
N SER A 226 -8.87 17.74 -5.12
CA SER A 226 -7.78 18.55 -5.68
C SER A 226 -7.44 18.15 -7.11
N PHE A 227 -7.57 16.87 -7.45
CA PHE A 227 -7.50 16.40 -8.83
C PHE A 227 -8.18 15.05 -9.03
N GLU A 228 -8.54 14.80 -10.29
CA GLU A 228 -8.95 13.49 -10.80
C GLU A 228 -8.20 13.21 -12.10
N LYS A 229 -7.60 12.03 -12.20
CA LYS A 229 -6.79 11.57 -13.34
C LYS A 229 -7.17 10.15 -13.69
N HIS A 230 -6.94 9.78 -14.94
CA HIS A 230 -7.19 8.42 -15.45
C HIS A 230 -5.93 7.87 -16.10
N TRP A 231 -5.68 6.59 -15.86
CA TRP A 231 -4.51 5.86 -16.32
C TRP A 231 -4.93 4.55 -16.98
N ASP A 232 -4.23 4.16 -18.01
CA ASP A 232 -4.35 2.85 -18.65
C ASP A 232 -2.95 2.25 -18.75
N ASN A 233 -2.68 1.19 -17.98
CA ASN A 233 -1.37 0.53 -17.93
C ASN A 233 -0.18 1.52 -17.77
N GLY A 234 -0.30 2.50 -16.89
CA GLY A 234 0.71 3.52 -16.62
C GLY A 234 0.75 4.69 -17.60
N GLN A 235 -0.07 4.65 -18.65
CA GLN A 235 -0.20 5.75 -19.60
C GLN A 235 -1.36 6.68 -19.22
N GLN A 236 -1.15 7.97 -19.40
CA GLN A 236 -2.15 8.98 -19.18
C GLN A 236 -3.28 8.83 -20.21
N THR A 237 -4.53 8.78 -19.74
CA THR A 237 -5.70 8.63 -20.61
C THR A 237 -6.89 9.40 -20.08
N GLY A 238 -7.91 9.59 -20.92
CA GLY A 238 -9.17 10.19 -20.53
C GLY A 238 -9.08 11.64 -20.06
N ARG A 239 -10.11 12.06 -19.35
CA ARG A 239 -10.24 13.42 -18.83
C ARG A 239 -9.48 13.54 -17.51
N TRP A 240 -8.68 14.63 -17.39
CA TRP A 240 -7.97 15.03 -16.18
C TRP A 240 -8.52 16.34 -15.69
N GLU A 241 -8.85 16.42 -14.41
CA GLU A 241 -9.41 17.57 -13.75
C GLU A 241 -8.58 17.96 -12.52
N TYR A 242 -8.38 19.25 -12.36
CA TYR A 242 -7.73 19.84 -11.18
C TYR A 242 -8.65 20.91 -10.62
N PHE A 243 -8.68 21.01 -9.31
CA PHE A 243 -9.59 21.91 -8.61
C PHE A 243 -8.81 22.82 -7.67
N TYR A 244 -9.36 23.96 -7.37
CA TYR A 244 -8.96 24.80 -6.27
C TYR A 244 -9.54 24.28 -4.95
N LYS A 245 -9.02 24.78 -3.80
CA LYS A 245 -9.47 24.39 -2.47
C LYS A 245 -10.94 24.78 -2.19
N ASN A 246 -11.47 25.77 -2.91
CA ASN A 246 -12.89 26.17 -2.89
C ASN A 246 -13.80 25.24 -3.73
N GLY A 247 -13.24 24.21 -4.39
CA GLY A 247 -13.97 23.24 -5.21
C GLY A 247 -14.16 23.65 -6.68
N GLN A 248 -13.78 24.86 -7.07
CA GLN A 248 -13.86 25.30 -8.46
C GLN A 248 -12.79 24.65 -9.32
N ILE A 249 -13.11 24.43 -10.60
CA ILE A 249 -12.16 23.88 -11.56
C ILE A 249 -11.00 24.85 -11.74
N LYS A 250 -9.77 24.34 -11.60
CA LYS A 250 -8.52 25.03 -11.86
C LYS A 250 -8.00 24.76 -13.27
N LYS A 251 -8.08 23.49 -13.68
CA LYS A 251 -7.58 23.03 -14.96
C LYS A 251 -8.32 21.78 -15.40
N ILE A 252 -8.60 21.66 -16.69
CA ILE A 252 -9.25 20.50 -17.27
C ILE A 252 -8.70 20.23 -18.66
N GLY A 253 -8.55 18.96 -19.01
CA GLY A 253 -8.11 18.55 -20.34
C GLY A 253 -8.19 17.04 -20.52
N ALA A 254 -7.81 16.58 -21.68
CA ALA A 254 -7.82 15.16 -21.99
C ALA A 254 -6.45 14.66 -22.46
N TRP A 255 -6.21 13.38 -22.17
CA TRP A 255 -5.07 12.63 -22.63
C TRP A 255 -5.53 11.46 -23.49
N LYS A 256 -4.75 11.16 -24.51
CA LYS A 256 -4.94 10.00 -25.36
C LYS A 256 -3.58 9.35 -25.64
N GLU A 257 -3.44 8.08 -25.28
CA GLU A 257 -2.17 7.34 -25.48
C GLU A 257 -0.93 8.04 -24.91
N GLY A 258 -1.04 8.64 -23.70
CA GLY A 258 0.03 9.36 -23.03
C GLY A 258 0.33 10.77 -23.56
N LEU A 259 -0.44 11.25 -24.54
CA LEU A 259 -0.28 12.57 -25.16
C LEU A 259 -1.49 13.47 -24.89
N LYS A 260 -1.25 14.77 -24.69
CA LYS A 260 -2.35 15.73 -24.60
C LYS A 260 -3.15 15.73 -25.89
N ASP A 261 -4.48 15.68 -25.79
CA ASP A 261 -5.37 15.69 -26.94
C ASP A 261 -6.62 16.53 -26.67
N GLY A 262 -7.08 17.28 -27.68
CA GLY A 262 -8.24 18.15 -27.56
C GLY A 262 -7.95 19.42 -26.75
N LYS A 263 -9.01 19.92 -26.12
CA LYS A 263 -9.02 21.22 -25.44
C LYS A 263 -8.53 21.08 -24.00
N TRP A 264 -7.58 21.96 -23.60
CA TRP A 264 -7.10 22.14 -22.26
C TRP A 264 -7.47 23.52 -21.78
N GLU A 265 -8.17 23.64 -20.68
CA GLU A 265 -8.69 24.89 -20.13
C GLU A 265 -8.09 25.13 -18.74
N HIS A 266 -7.68 26.35 -18.47
CA HIS A 266 -7.31 26.84 -17.17
C HIS A 266 -8.30 27.92 -16.70
N TYR A 267 -8.54 27.95 -15.40
CA TYR A 267 -9.46 28.88 -14.77
C TYR A 267 -8.78 29.57 -13.60
N LEU A 268 -9.17 30.82 -13.35
CA LEU A 268 -8.83 31.52 -12.12
C LEU A 268 -9.67 31.00 -10.95
N GLU A 269 -9.24 31.31 -9.73
CA GLU A 269 -9.94 30.87 -8.52
C GLU A 269 -11.35 31.48 -8.36
N ASN A 270 -11.65 32.58 -9.07
CA ASN A 270 -12.99 33.17 -9.17
C ASN A 270 -13.90 32.48 -10.21
N GLY A 271 -13.40 31.45 -10.91
CA GLY A 271 -14.13 30.69 -11.92
C GLY A 271 -14.02 31.22 -13.34
N ASN A 272 -13.44 32.41 -13.57
CA ASN A 272 -13.25 32.95 -14.90
C ASN A 272 -12.15 32.15 -15.64
N LYS A 273 -12.28 32.05 -16.96
CA LYS A 273 -11.23 31.44 -17.78
C LYS A 273 -9.97 32.29 -17.76
N ALA A 274 -8.82 31.64 -17.58
CA ALA A 274 -7.49 32.26 -17.70
C ALA A 274 -6.93 32.05 -19.11
N ASP A 275 -6.99 30.81 -19.59
CA ASP A 275 -6.57 30.45 -20.94
C ASP A 275 -7.20 29.11 -21.35
N PHE A 276 -7.13 28.81 -22.61
CA PHE A 276 -7.21 27.44 -23.10
C PHE A 276 -6.20 27.21 -24.23
N ALA A 277 -5.78 25.96 -24.33
CA ALA A 277 -4.90 25.49 -25.37
C ALA A 277 -5.53 24.30 -26.11
N LEU A 278 -5.31 24.22 -27.41
CA LEU A 278 -5.73 23.09 -28.23
C LEU A 278 -4.54 22.23 -28.58
N PHE A 279 -4.66 20.94 -28.27
CA PHE A 279 -3.64 19.93 -28.57
C PHE A 279 -4.16 18.88 -29.54
N SER A 280 -3.26 18.35 -30.36
CA SER A 280 -3.51 17.16 -31.16
C SER A 280 -2.27 16.27 -31.13
N LYS A 281 -2.42 15.04 -30.61
CA LYS A 281 -1.31 14.08 -30.47
C LYS A 281 -0.08 14.71 -29.79
N GLY A 282 -0.28 15.44 -28.70
CA GLY A 282 0.74 16.13 -27.93
C GLY A 282 1.24 17.46 -28.48
N ASN A 283 0.98 17.78 -29.73
CA ASN A 283 1.39 19.05 -30.35
C ASN A 283 0.41 20.16 -29.98
N LEU A 284 0.95 21.29 -29.54
CA LEU A 284 0.18 22.51 -29.29
C LEU A 284 -0.17 23.15 -30.63
N TRP A 285 -1.47 23.38 -30.86
CA TRP A 285 -1.97 24.00 -32.09
C TRP A 285 -2.30 25.47 -31.90
N MET A 286 -2.83 25.81 -30.73
CA MET A 286 -3.30 27.17 -30.44
C MET A 286 -3.40 27.40 -28.94
N VAL A 287 -3.21 28.66 -28.52
CA VAL A 287 -3.53 29.15 -27.16
C VAL A 287 -4.38 30.40 -27.30
N LEU A 288 -5.44 30.50 -26.50
CA LEU A 288 -6.18 31.76 -26.31
C LEU A 288 -6.10 32.14 -24.83
N GLU A 289 -5.67 33.38 -24.58
CA GLU A 289 -5.60 33.93 -23.24
C GLU A 289 -6.78 34.88 -23.00
N PHE A 290 -7.23 34.92 -21.74
CA PHE A 290 -8.30 35.80 -21.30
C PHE A 290 -7.77 36.77 -20.22
N ASP A 291 -8.39 37.92 -20.13
CA ASP A 291 -8.13 38.84 -19.03
C ASP A 291 -8.84 38.34 -17.74
N ARG A 292 -8.66 39.09 -16.63
CA ARG A 292 -9.30 38.74 -15.34
C ARG A 292 -10.84 38.79 -15.37
N PHE A 293 -11.44 39.39 -16.40
CA PHE A 293 -12.89 39.45 -16.59
C PHE A 293 -13.42 38.36 -17.54
N GLY A 294 -12.52 37.54 -18.13
CA GLY A 294 -12.87 36.47 -19.06
C GLY A 294 -13.04 36.96 -20.52
N VAL A 295 -12.51 38.14 -20.85
CA VAL A 295 -12.49 38.66 -22.22
C VAL A 295 -11.20 38.21 -22.90
N VAL A 296 -11.30 37.79 -24.17
CA VAL A 296 -10.13 37.38 -24.96
C VAL A 296 -9.17 38.57 -25.13
N LYS A 297 -7.90 38.36 -24.85
CA LYS A 297 -6.85 39.39 -24.96
C LYS A 297 -6.49 39.70 -26.41
N ASP A 298 -6.59 38.75 -27.33
CA ASP A 298 -6.28 38.92 -28.75
C ASP A 298 -7.47 38.46 -29.60
N TYR A 299 -8.18 39.43 -30.18
CA TYR A 299 -9.36 39.19 -31.01
C TYR A 299 -9.02 38.47 -32.34
N GLU A 300 -7.84 38.72 -32.93
CA GLU A 300 -7.45 38.05 -34.17
C GLU A 300 -7.22 36.54 -33.97
N GLU A 301 -6.68 36.16 -32.84
CA GLU A 301 -6.54 34.75 -32.48
C GLU A 301 -7.90 34.08 -32.25
N GLU A 302 -8.87 34.78 -31.68
CA GLU A 302 -10.25 34.28 -31.50
C GLU A 302 -10.94 34.01 -32.84
N VAL A 303 -10.80 34.93 -33.81
CA VAL A 303 -11.36 34.75 -35.15
C VAL A 303 -10.76 33.54 -35.84
N LYS A 304 -9.44 33.41 -35.84
CA LYS A 304 -8.74 32.23 -36.41
C LYS A 304 -9.17 30.93 -35.75
N PHE A 305 -9.39 30.92 -34.45
CA PHE A 305 -9.85 29.74 -33.71
C PHE A 305 -11.27 29.34 -34.15
N ASN A 306 -12.19 30.31 -34.22
CA ASN A 306 -13.57 30.01 -34.59
C ASN A 306 -13.68 29.50 -36.05
N GLU A 307 -12.86 30.00 -36.97
CA GLU A 307 -12.74 29.53 -38.34
C GLU A 307 -12.20 28.08 -38.38
N MET A 308 -11.17 27.77 -37.58
CA MET A 308 -10.58 26.45 -37.51
C MET A 308 -11.57 25.42 -36.95
N LEU A 309 -12.37 25.78 -35.91
CA LEU A 309 -13.42 24.92 -35.38
C LEU A 309 -14.50 24.60 -36.41
N LYS A 310 -14.93 25.60 -37.20
CA LYS A 310 -15.88 25.44 -38.29
C LYS A 310 -15.34 24.49 -39.37
N ASN A 311 -14.07 24.64 -39.74
CA ASN A 311 -13.43 23.77 -40.72
C ASN A 311 -13.28 22.33 -40.21
N LYS A 312 -12.90 22.14 -38.93
CA LYS A 312 -12.79 20.80 -38.32
C LYS A 312 -14.16 20.08 -38.28
N SER A 313 -15.21 20.77 -37.85
CA SER A 313 -16.57 20.22 -37.83
C SER A 313 -17.10 19.83 -39.21
N SER A 314 -16.76 20.59 -40.25
CA SER A 314 -17.12 20.30 -41.63
C SER A 314 -16.37 19.07 -42.17
N ILE A 315 -15.10 18.86 -41.81
CA ILE A 315 -14.28 17.71 -42.17
C ILE A 315 -14.81 16.44 -41.49
N GLU A 316 -15.10 16.48 -40.19
CA GLU A 316 -15.66 15.38 -39.43
C GLU A 316 -17.03 14.96 -39.94
N ALA A 317 -17.90 15.92 -40.28
CA ALA A 317 -19.20 15.68 -40.90
C ALA A 317 -19.06 14.99 -42.28
N SER A 318 -18.09 15.43 -43.09
CA SER A 318 -17.81 14.82 -44.40
C SER A 318 -17.26 13.40 -44.30
N GLN A 319 -16.38 13.13 -43.33
CA GLN A 319 -15.85 11.80 -43.05
C GLN A 319 -16.94 10.82 -42.56
N SER A 320 -17.82 11.29 -41.67
CA SER A 320 -18.97 10.52 -41.17
C SER A 320 -19.94 10.16 -42.33
N ARG A 321 -20.22 11.11 -43.25
CA ARG A 321 -21.05 10.84 -44.44
C ARG A 321 -20.40 9.84 -45.38
N ASN A 322 -19.09 9.92 -45.57
CA ASN A 322 -18.34 8.98 -46.42
C ASN A 322 -18.25 7.58 -45.80
N GLY A 323 -18.12 7.48 -44.47
CA GLY A 323 -18.20 6.22 -43.75
C GLY A 323 -19.54 5.53 -43.87
N LYS A 324 -20.65 6.29 -43.74
CA LYS A 324 -22.02 5.78 -43.96
C LYS A 324 -22.28 5.34 -45.40
N ARG A 325 -21.73 6.05 -46.40
CA ARG A 325 -21.83 5.65 -47.83
C ARG A 325 -21.03 4.38 -48.13
N LYS A 326 -19.83 4.20 -47.54
CA LYS A 326 -19.03 2.96 -47.69
C LYS A 326 -19.75 1.75 -47.07
N LEU A 327 -20.41 1.92 -45.93
CA LEU A 327 -21.19 0.87 -45.26
C LEU A 327 -22.46 0.48 -46.08
N LYS A 328 -23.17 1.46 -46.63
CA LYS A 328 -24.31 1.18 -47.54
C LYS A 328 -23.87 0.41 -48.79
N ARG A 329 -22.74 0.81 -49.41
CA ARG A 329 -22.21 0.11 -50.59
C ARG A 329 -21.75 -1.32 -50.30
N LYS A 330 -21.21 -1.59 -49.11
CA LYS A 330 -20.85 -2.96 -48.67
C LYS A 330 -22.09 -3.83 -48.43
N LYS A 331 -23.17 -3.29 -47.86
CA LYS A 331 -24.43 -4.01 -47.65
C LYS A 331 -25.12 -4.34 -48.95
N THR A 332 -25.17 -3.40 -49.91
CA THR A 332 -25.76 -3.66 -51.24
C THR A 332 -24.93 -4.64 -52.07
N LYS A 333 -23.62 -4.69 -51.95
CA LYS A 333 -22.80 -5.70 -52.63
C LYS A 333 -23.02 -7.11 -52.03
N LYS A 334 -23.17 -7.21 -50.70
CA LYS A 334 -23.43 -8.51 -50.03
C LYS A 334 -24.84 -9.04 -50.37
N SER A 335 -25.86 -8.19 -50.49
CA SER A 335 -27.19 -8.63 -50.88
C SER A 335 -27.26 -9.08 -52.36
N LYS A 336 -26.54 -8.41 -53.29
CA LYS A 336 -26.44 -8.84 -54.67
C LYS A 336 -25.64 -10.11 -54.90
N GLN A 337 -24.71 -10.48 -53.99
CA GLN A 337 -24.01 -11.76 -54.05
C GLN A 337 -24.82 -12.94 -53.50
N LYS A 338 -25.77 -12.66 -52.58
CA LYS A 338 -26.64 -13.69 -52.02
C LYS A 338 -27.72 -14.11 -53.02
N ASN A 339 -28.26 -13.14 -53.78
CA ASN A 339 -29.27 -13.42 -54.83
C ASN A 339 -28.70 -13.96 -56.15
N LYS A 340 -27.41 -14.22 -56.27
CA LYS A 340 -26.77 -14.91 -57.41
C LYS A 340 -26.38 -16.35 -57.09
N LYS A 341 -26.67 -16.83 -55.87
CA LYS A 341 -26.35 -18.21 -55.44
C LYS A 341 -27.61 -19.03 -55.13
N GLU A 342 -28.78 -18.45 -55.28
CA GLU A 342 -30.08 -19.09 -55.40
C GLU A 342 -30.46 -19.09 -56.90
#